data_cd123b7da1abb1f4b737bc1e6a93c59d
#
_entry.id   cd123b7da1abb1f4b737bc1e6a93c59d
#
_cell.length_a   1.000
_cell.length_b   1.000
_cell.length_c   1.000
_cell.angle_alpha   90.00
_cell.angle_beta   90.00
_cell.angle_gamma   90.00
#
_symmetry.space_group_name_H-M   'P 1'
#
loop_
_entity.id
_entity.type
_entity.pdbx_description
1 polymer ?
#
loop_
_entity_poly.entity_id
_entity_poly.type
_entity_poly.pdbx_seq_one_letter_code
_entity_poly.pdbx_strand_id
1 'polypeptide(L)'
;MRGSSLLPGSDARLIRPLLSFTRKDIHEYAVSHGLQWHEDSTNADSAYKRNCIRNEIFPLFGRLNPSFLTTLNEDMERFAQVQSIADEYVRSVSAEIVRLDANGLPVIDHQKLTAKKNWEYVLFRLLEPFGFTSSVVADLASVLKSDGTVSGRTFVADEYLAVTSAREIVISPVAGLAEATDLTINGPGTYSLNGIKFSVSLSDDVKDVKTSVGETKLDLPFPFTIRHWQPGDWMRPLGMHGRKKLSDMFVDLKLDILEKKKALVIADEGFHILALVGHRIDDSVKVTKATATVTVIRLI
;
A
#
# COMPACT_ATOMS: atom_id res chain seq x y z
N MET A 1 24.88 9.01 9.74
CA MET A 1 23.96 10.12 10.06
C MET A 1 24.10 11.16 8.97
N ARG A 2 23.03 11.74 8.40
CA ARG A 2 23.15 12.76 7.33
C ARG A 2 23.27 14.16 7.94
N GLY A 3 24.06 15.04 7.33
CA GLY A 3 24.21 16.45 7.75
C GLY A 3 22.90 17.27 7.67
N SER A 4 21.97 16.80 6.82
CA SER A 4 20.61 17.35 6.69
C SER A 4 19.62 16.23 6.43
N SER A 5 18.44 16.28 7.07
CA SER A 5 17.34 15.33 6.88
C SER A 5 16.01 16.04 7.14
N LEU A 6 14.93 15.56 6.48
CA LEU A 6 13.57 16.00 6.83
C LEU A 6 13.19 15.41 8.20
N LEU A 7 12.43 16.15 8.98
CA LEU A 7 11.80 15.62 10.18
C LEU A 7 10.58 14.80 9.79
N PRO A 8 10.40 13.60 10.38
CA PRO A 8 9.22 12.77 10.11
C PRO A 8 7.92 13.56 10.37
N GLY A 9 6.99 13.54 9.41
CA GLY A 9 5.68 14.19 9.50
C GLY A 9 5.70 15.72 9.39
N SER A 10 6.79 16.34 8.89
CA SER A 10 6.94 17.79 8.76
C SER A 10 7.81 18.15 7.55
N ASP A 11 7.56 19.32 6.97
CA ASP A 11 8.44 19.91 5.94
C ASP A 11 9.70 20.56 6.54
N ALA A 12 9.84 20.54 7.86
CA ALA A 12 10.98 21.08 8.55
C ALA A 12 12.24 20.24 8.30
N ARG A 13 13.36 20.92 8.09
CA ARG A 13 14.66 20.28 7.83
C ARG A 13 15.55 20.35 9.09
N LEU A 14 15.97 19.19 9.55
CA LEU A 14 16.97 19.07 10.60
C LEU A 14 18.37 19.20 10.00
N ILE A 15 19.13 20.20 10.46
CA ILE A 15 20.50 20.48 10.02
C ILE A 15 21.47 20.14 11.16
N ARG A 16 22.56 19.44 10.85
CA ARG A 16 23.61 19.06 11.81
C ARG A 16 24.97 19.57 11.29
N PRO A 17 25.28 20.86 11.46
CA PRO A 17 26.48 21.48 10.86
C PRO A 17 27.80 20.98 11.47
N LEU A 18 27.79 20.47 12.71
CA LEU A 18 28.99 20.03 13.42
C LEU A 18 29.36 18.54 13.20
N LEU A 19 28.65 17.82 12.30
CA LEU A 19 28.92 16.39 12.07
C LEU A 19 30.32 16.07 11.50
N SER A 20 30.94 17.03 10.82
CA SER A 20 32.29 16.89 10.25
C SER A 20 33.42 17.14 11.26
N PHE A 21 33.11 17.66 12.45
CA PHE A 21 34.07 17.94 13.48
C PHE A 21 34.07 16.86 14.56
N THR A 22 35.26 16.52 15.08
CA THR A 22 35.36 15.63 16.23
C THR A 22 34.97 16.34 17.52
N ARG A 23 34.61 15.61 18.58
CA ARG A 23 34.37 16.21 19.90
C ARG A 23 35.60 16.98 20.42
N LYS A 24 36.80 16.51 20.08
CA LYS A 24 38.07 17.16 20.43
C LYS A 24 38.19 18.53 19.75
N ASP A 25 37.91 18.60 18.45
CA ASP A 25 37.95 19.84 17.68
C ASP A 25 36.98 20.89 18.27
N ILE A 26 35.75 20.46 18.57
CA ILE A 26 34.72 21.30 19.18
C ILE A 26 35.13 21.79 20.56
N HIS A 27 35.72 20.92 21.38
CA HIS A 27 36.19 21.26 22.72
C HIS A 27 37.37 22.26 22.64
N GLU A 28 38.37 22.01 21.79
CA GLU A 28 39.52 22.91 21.59
C GLU A 28 39.04 24.27 21.09
N TYR A 29 38.10 24.33 20.18
CA TYR A 29 37.50 25.59 19.74
C TYR A 29 36.79 26.32 20.88
N ALA A 30 35.98 25.64 21.67
CA ALA A 30 35.26 26.26 22.81
C ALA A 30 36.24 26.83 23.84
N VAL A 31 37.29 26.09 24.17
CA VAL A 31 38.34 26.59 25.12
C VAL A 31 39.06 27.81 24.56
N SER A 32 39.49 27.75 23.30
CA SER A 32 40.24 28.84 22.66
C SER A 32 39.41 30.13 22.52
N HIS A 33 38.09 30.05 22.46
CA HIS A 33 37.19 31.21 22.38
C HIS A 33 36.52 31.58 23.70
N GLY A 34 36.92 30.94 24.83
CA GLY A 34 36.38 31.25 26.14
C GLY A 34 34.90 30.97 26.31
N LEU A 35 34.33 30.03 25.49
CA LEU A 35 32.94 29.68 25.56
C LEU A 35 32.67 28.84 26.83
N GLN A 36 31.57 29.12 27.49
CA GLN A 36 31.11 28.34 28.63
C GLN A 36 30.11 27.28 28.12
N TRP A 37 30.23 26.05 28.61
CA TRP A 37 29.28 24.97 28.31
C TRP A 37 29.01 24.16 29.59
N HIS A 38 27.87 23.46 29.59
CA HIS A 38 27.54 22.47 30.62
C HIS A 38 27.71 21.07 30.07
N GLU A 39 28.36 20.22 30.85
CA GLU A 39 28.37 18.77 30.53
C GLU A 39 27.16 18.12 31.14
N ASP A 40 26.41 17.42 30.29
CA ASP A 40 25.30 16.55 30.74
C ASP A 40 25.89 15.31 31.42
N SER A 41 25.61 15.14 32.71
CA SER A 41 26.09 14.03 33.52
C SER A 41 25.66 12.66 32.97
N THR A 42 24.55 12.59 32.25
CA THR A 42 24.08 11.35 31.62
C THR A 42 24.99 10.86 30.49
N ASN A 43 25.89 11.71 29.96
CA ASN A 43 26.87 11.31 28.95
C ASN A 43 27.91 10.27 29.49
N ALA A 44 28.13 10.21 30.79
CA ALA A 44 29.01 9.24 31.44
C ALA A 44 28.31 7.89 31.71
N ASP A 45 26.99 7.82 31.63
CA ASP A 45 26.23 6.63 31.95
C ASP A 45 26.25 5.64 30.76
N SER A 46 27.03 4.56 30.93
CA SER A 46 27.15 3.46 29.95
C SER A 46 25.91 2.52 29.89
N ALA A 47 24.89 2.71 30.72
CA ALA A 47 23.63 1.98 30.61
C ALA A 47 22.95 2.27 29.26
N TYR A 48 23.17 3.45 28.70
CA TYR A 48 22.70 3.77 27.34
C TYR A 48 23.64 3.18 26.28
N LYS A 49 23.11 2.35 25.37
CA LYS A 49 23.87 1.70 24.29
C LYS A 49 24.82 2.64 23.54
N ARG A 50 24.37 3.87 23.26
CA ARG A 50 25.18 4.88 22.56
C ARG A 50 26.40 5.32 23.39
N ASN A 51 26.23 5.50 24.69
CA ASN A 51 27.33 5.89 25.60
C ASN A 51 28.28 4.73 25.80
N CYS A 52 27.79 3.51 25.98
CA CYS A 52 28.63 2.30 26.04
C CYS A 52 29.52 2.18 24.80
N ILE A 53 28.96 2.32 23.58
CA ILE A 53 29.74 2.28 22.34
C ILE A 53 30.82 3.37 22.36
N ARG A 54 30.48 4.59 22.73
CA ARG A 54 31.42 5.72 22.74
C ARG A 54 32.49 5.61 23.80
N ASN A 55 32.11 5.24 25.01
CA ASN A 55 32.98 5.32 26.18
C ASN A 55 33.80 4.04 26.38
N GLU A 56 33.34 2.89 25.93
CA GLU A 56 33.96 1.61 26.16
C GLU A 56 34.47 0.96 24.87
N ILE A 57 33.64 0.87 23.83
CA ILE A 57 33.95 0.12 22.61
C ILE A 57 34.91 0.89 21.68
N PHE A 58 34.62 2.15 21.39
CA PHE A 58 35.47 2.97 20.51
C PHE A 58 36.90 3.13 21.03
N PRO A 59 37.17 3.32 22.34
CA PRO A 59 38.52 3.33 22.86
C PRO A 59 39.27 2.00 22.68
N LEU A 60 38.56 0.86 22.72
CA LEU A 60 39.17 -0.44 22.44
C LEU A 60 39.64 -0.51 20.98
N PHE A 61 38.78 -0.14 20.02
CA PHE A 61 39.15 -0.10 18.61
C PHE A 61 40.31 0.88 18.34
N GLY A 62 40.30 2.06 18.99
CA GLY A 62 41.39 3.01 18.85
C GLY A 62 42.74 2.51 19.37
N ARG A 63 42.74 1.62 20.40
CA ARG A 63 43.98 0.94 20.88
C ARG A 63 44.45 -0.12 19.91
N LEU A 64 43.56 -0.84 19.23
CA LEU A 64 43.88 -1.84 18.23
C LEU A 64 44.37 -1.19 16.92
N ASN A 65 43.72 -0.10 16.53
CA ASN A 65 44.06 0.66 15.33
C ASN A 65 43.90 2.18 15.61
N PRO A 66 45.00 2.91 15.78
CA PRO A 66 44.97 4.36 16.02
C PRO A 66 44.23 5.16 14.94
N SER A 67 44.22 4.64 13.70
CA SER A 67 43.50 5.26 12.56
C SER A 67 42.03 4.82 12.45
N PHE A 68 41.50 4.07 13.40
CA PHE A 68 40.16 3.48 13.31
C PHE A 68 39.06 4.51 12.95
N LEU A 69 39.05 5.66 13.63
CA LEU A 69 38.03 6.69 13.38
C LEU A 69 38.16 7.31 11.98
N THR A 70 39.40 7.55 11.53
CA THR A 70 39.66 8.08 10.19
C THR A 70 39.20 7.09 9.13
N THR A 71 39.62 5.82 9.24
CA THR A 71 39.19 4.77 8.32
C THR A 71 37.66 4.59 8.31
N LEU A 72 37.03 4.60 9.48
CA LEU A 72 35.57 4.48 9.58
C LEU A 72 34.85 5.65 8.88
N ASN A 73 35.36 6.87 9.04
CA ASN A 73 34.79 8.04 8.36
C ASN A 73 34.96 7.97 6.84
N GLU A 74 36.15 7.57 6.35
CA GLU A 74 36.41 7.36 4.92
C GLU A 74 35.47 6.28 4.34
N ASP A 75 35.26 5.18 5.07
CA ASP A 75 34.35 4.12 4.63
C ASP A 75 32.88 4.61 4.62
N MET A 76 32.48 5.41 5.60
CA MET A 76 31.15 6.04 5.60
C MET A 76 30.95 6.97 4.40
N GLU A 77 31.98 7.73 4.00
CA GLU A 77 31.94 8.57 2.80
C GLU A 77 31.83 7.73 1.53
N ARG A 78 32.63 6.64 1.43
CA ARG A 78 32.53 5.69 0.30
C ARG A 78 31.16 5.04 0.21
N PHE A 79 30.58 4.61 1.34
CA PHE A 79 29.20 4.09 1.38
C PHE A 79 28.17 5.13 0.95
N ALA A 80 28.34 6.38 1.33
CA ALA A 80 27.45 7.45 0.87
C ALA A 80 27.52 7.67 -0.64
N GLN A 81 28.72 7.57 -1.24
CA GLN A 81 28.90 7.64 -2.70
C GLN A 81 28.25 6.42 -3.40
N VAL A 82 28.48 5.20 -2.88
CA VAL A 82 27.84 3.97 -3.41
C VAL A 82 26.31 4.07 -3.31
N GLN A 83 25.79 4.59 -2.19
CA GLN A 83 24.36 4.82 -2.02
C GLN A 83 23.82 5.80 -3.08
N SER A 84 24.56 6.87 -3.38
CA SER A 84 24.16 7.83 -4.42
C SER A 84 24.07 7.18 -5.81
N ILE A 85 25.04 6.35 -6.16
CA ILE A 85 25.04 5.60 -7.42
C ILE A 85 23.85 4.62 -7.47
N ALA A 86 23.62 3.90 -6.37
CA ALA A 86 22.47 2.99 -6.27
C ALA A 86 21.13 3.72 -6.39
N ASP A 87 20.98 4.89 -5.74
CA ASP A 87 19.76 5.70 -5.82
C ASP A 87 19.51 6.23 -7.25
N GLU A 88 20.57 6.61 -7.97
CA GLU A 88 20.46 7.02 -9.38
C GLU A 88 20.04 5.86 -10.27
N TYR A 89 20.64 4.67 -10.07
CA TYR A 89 20.24 3.47 -10.79
C TYR A 89 18.76 3.11 -10.52
N VAL A 90 18.34 3.07 -9.25
CA VAL A 90 16.94 2.80 -8.89
C VAL A 90 16.00 3.80 -9.56
N ARG A 91 16.34 5.10 -9.55
CA ARG A 91 15.54 6.15 -10.17
C ARG A 91 15.41 5.94 -11.69
N SER A 92 16.51 5.62 -12.38
CA SER A 92 16.49 5.39 -13.82
C SER A 92 15.63 4.18 -14.20
N VAL A 93 15.78 3.06 -13.48
CA VAL A 93 14.97 1.86 -13.71
C VAL A 93 13.50 2.13 -13.38
N SER A 94 13.21 2.82 -12.26
CA SER A 94 11.83 3.14 -11.85
C SER A 94 11.06 3.93 -12.90
N ALA A 95 11.72 4.87 -13.58
CA ALA A 95 11.11 5.66 -14.65
C ALA A 95 10.61 4.82 -15.83
N GLU A 96 11.19 3.62 -16.04
CA GLU A 96 10.80 2.71 -17.13
C GLU A 96 9.72 1.70 -16.74
N ILE A 97 9.65 1.33 -15.45
CA ILE A 97 8.87 0.18 -14.99
C ILE A 97 7.71 0.53 -14.07
N VAL A 98 7.69 1.76 -13.51
CA VAL A 98 6.67 2.20 -12.56
C VAL A 98 5.75 3.21 -13.22
N ARG A 99 4.45 3.01 -13.08
CA ARG A 99 3.42 4.01 -13.31
C ARG A 99 2.67 4.26 -12.00
N LEU A 100 1.99 5.37 -11.88
CA LEU A 100 1.09 5.63 -10.75
C LEU A 100 -0.35 5.26 -11.13
N ASP A 101 -1.08 4.71 -10.18
CA ASP A 101 -2.52 4.49 -10.29
C ASP A 101 -3.30 5.80 -10.05
N ALA A 102 -4.64 5.73 -10.06
CA ALA A 102 -5.52 6.87 -9.81
C ALA A 102 -5.38 7.48 -8.40
N ASN A 103 -4.82 6.75 -7.44
CA ASN A 103 -4.57 7.18 -6.06
C ASN A 103 -3.12 7.63 -5.84
N GLY A 104 -2.29 7.67 -6.89
CA GLY A 104 -0.89 8.03 -6.80
C GLY A 104 0.01 6.93 -6.25
N LEU A 105 -0.47 5.68 -6.18
CA LEU A 105 0.31 4.53 -5.71
C LEU A 105 1.05 3.86 -6.87
N PRO A 106 2.25 3.30 -6.62
CA PRO A 106 3.02 2.68 -7.67
C PRO A 106 2.43 1.34 -8.12
N VAL A 107 2.40 1.18 -9.44
CA VAL A 107 2.16 -0.09 -10.13
C VAL A 107 3.42 -0.45 -10.87
N ILE A 108 4.00 -1.60 -10.58
CA ILE A 108 5.32 -2.03 -11.05
C ILE A 108 5.14 -3.11 -12.12
N ASP A 109 5.67 -2.89 -13.33
CA ASP A 109 5.76 -3.92 -14.38
C ASP A 109 6.88 -4.90 -14.01
N HIS A 110 6.49 -6.05 -13.42
CA HIS A 110 7.47 -7.02 -12.94
C HIS A 110 8.18 -7.78 -14.06
N GLN A 111 7.62 -7.86 -15.27
CA GLN A 111 8.32 -8.47 -16.41
C GLN A 111 9.48 -7.60 -16.86
N LYS A 112 9.29 -6.28 -16.94
CA LYS A 112 10.38 -5.34 -17.19
C LYS A 112 11.37 -5.28 -16.06
N LEU A 113 10.89 -5.34 -14.80
CA LEU A 113 11.74 -5.33 -13.62
C LEU A 113 12.71 -6.52 -13.62
N THR A 114 12.23 -7.74 -13.77
CA THR A 114 13.07 -8.96 -13.69
C THR A 114 14.09 -9.06 -14.82
N ALA A 115 13.91 -8.33 -15.91
CA ALA A 115 14.90 -8.20 -16.99
C ALA A 115 16.05 -7.24 -16.65
N LYS A 116 15.96 -6.46 -15.57
CA LYS A 116 17.01 -5.52 -15.15
C LYS A 116 18.04 -6.20 -14.26
N LYS A 117 19.29 -5.76 -14.37
CA LYS A 117 20.35 -6.19 -13.44
C LYS A 117 20.02 -5.71 -12.02
N ASN A 118 20.32 -6.50 -11.01
CA ASN A 118 20.07 -6.19 -9.59
C ASN A 118 18.61 -5.82 -9.29
N TRP A 119 17.68 -6.41 -10.01
CA TRP A 119 16.25 -6.09 -9.90
C TRP A 119 15.68 -6.36 -8.50
N GLU A 120 16.22 -7.31 -7.74
CA GLU A 120 15.79 -7.55 -6.35
C GLU A 120 16.06 -6.34 -5.45
N TYR A 121 17.20 -5.67 -5.64
CA TYR A 121 17.51 -4.44 -4.93
C TYR A 121 16.56 -3.31 -5.34
N VAL A 122 16.27 -3.19 -6.63
CA VAL A 122 15.29 -2.20 -7.13
C VAL A 122 13.91 -2.47 -6.52
N LEU A 123 13.46 -3.73 -6.51
CA LEU A 123 12.20 -4.13 -5.89
C LEU A 123 12.15 -3.75 -4.41
N PHE A 124 13.20 -4.07 -3.65
CA PHE A 124 13.31 -3.70 -2.25
C PHE A 124 13.16 -2.19 -2.05
N ARG A 125 13.90 -1.38 -2.81
CA ARG A 125 13.88 0.08 -2.71
C ARG A 125 12.51 0.70 -3.10
N LEU A 126 11.78 0.06 -4.02
CA LEU A 126 10.42 0.48 -4.39
C LEU A 126 9.38 0.18 -3.32
N LEU A 127 9.55 -0.91 -2.57
CA LEU A 127 8.59 -1.39 -1.57
C LEU A 127 8.91 -0.90 -0.15
N GLU A 128 10.17 -0.57 0.15
CA GLU A 128 10.63 -0.08 1.46
C GLU A 128 9.81 1.12 1.99
N PRO A 129 9.46 2.16 1.18
CA PRO A 129 8.64 3.29 1.65
C PRO A 129 7.23 2.90 2.09
N PHE A 130 6.73 1.73 1.69
CA PHE A 130 5.43 1.19 2.05
C PHE A 130 5.48 0.19 3.22
N GLY A 131 6.62 0.11 3.92
CA GLY A 131 6.77 -0.71 5.13
C GLY A 131 6.99 -2.21 4.85
N PHE A 132 7.26 -2.62 3.61
CA PHE A 132 7.58 -4.02 3.32
C PHE A 132 8.97 -4.37 3.85
N THR A 133 9.03 -5.38 4.71
CA THR A 133 10.30 -5.86 5.28
C THR A 133 11.12 -6.64 4.25
N SER A 134 12.43 -6.74 4.47
CA SER A 134 13.33 -7.49 3.59
C SER A 134 12.90 -8.95 3.39
N SER A 135 12.31 -9.60 4.42
CA SER A 135 11.80 -10.98 4.31
C SER A 135 10.60 -11.06 3.36
N VAL A 136 9.62 -10.16 3.49
CA VAL A 136 8.44 -10.14 2.61
C VAL A 136 8.84 -9.84 1.17
N VAL A 137 9.80 -8.93 0.96
CA VAL A 137 10.32 -8.63 -0.39
C VAL A 137 11.07 -9.84 -0.97
N ALA A 138 11.83 -10.59 -0.15
CA ALA A 138 12.49 -11.81 -0.60
C ALA A 138 11.49 -12.90 -1.01
N ASP A 139 10.38 -13.06 -0.27
CA ASP A 139 9.30 -14.01 -0.61
C ASP A 139 8.66 -13.61 -1.96
N LEU A 140 8.36 -12.31 -2.15
CA LEU A 140 7.85 -11.81 -3.41
C LEU A 140 8.85 -12.05 -4.56
N ALA A 141 10.13 -11.76 -4.35
CA ALA A 141 11.18 -11.99 -5.34
C ALA A 141 11.28 -13.49 -5.70
N SER A 142 11.12 -14.38 -4.73
CA SER A 142 11.12 -15.84 -4.96
C SER A 142 9.95 -16.27 -5.85
N VAL A 143 8.77 -15.68 -5.65
CA VAL A 143 7.61 -15.92 -6.51
C VAL A 143 7.86 -15.44 -7.94
N LEU A 144 8.49 -14.26 -8.12
CA LEU A 144 8.83 -13.74 -9.46
C LEU A 144 9.90 -14.56 -10.19
N LYS A 145 10.76 -15.30 -9.47
CA LYS A 145 11.77 -16.21 -10.04
C LYS A 145 11.23 -17.59 -10.40
N SER A 146 10.09 -17.97 -9.81
CA SER A 146 9.53 -19.30 -10.00
C SER A 146 8.86 -19.45 -11.36
N ASP A 147 8.90 -20.65 -11.95
CA ASP A 147 8.13 -21.02 -13.14
C ASP A 147 6.62 -21.21 -12.85
N GLY A 148 6.22 -20.96 -11.60
CA GLY A 148 4.84 -21.13 -11.14
C GLY A 148 3.93 -19.92 -11.44
N THR A 149 2.68 -20.01 -10.97
CA THR A 149 1.71 -18.93 -11.12
C THR A 149 2.08 -17.73 -10.25
N VAL A 150 2.54 -16.67 -10.88
CA VAL A 150 2.84 -15.37 -10.23
C VAL A 150 1.56 -14.64 -9.86
N SER A 151 0.55 -14.70 -10.72
CA SER A 151 -0.70 -13.97 -10.55
C SER A 151 -1.47 -14.42 -9.32
N GLY A 152 -2.01 -13.46 -8.58
CA GLY A 152 -2.91 -13.74 -7.48
C GLY A 152 -2.24 -13.85 -6.11
N ARG A 153 -0.94 -13.70 -6.00
CA ARG A 153 -0.23 -13.71 -4.72
C ARG A 153 -0.37 -12.36 -4.02
N THR A 154 -0.51 -12.39 -2.71
CA THR A 154 -0.63 -11.21 -1.86
C THR A 154 0.47 -11.23 -0.81
N PHE A 155 1.16 -10.10 -0.66
CA PHE A 155 2.20 -9.85 0.33
C PHE A 155 1.76 -8.67 1.18
N VAL A 156 1.90 -8.77 2.51
CA VAL A 156 1.31 -7.81 3.45
C VAL A 156 2.42 -7.12 4.23
N ALA A 157 2.32 -5.79 4.30
CA ALA A 157 3.01 -4.94 5.26
C ALA A 157 1.97 -4.35 6.25
N ASP A 158 2.40 -3.57 7.24
CA ASP A 158 1.49 -3.07 8.28
C ASP A 158 0.30 -2.27 7.70
N GLU A 159 0.57 -1.32 6.80
CA GLU A 159 -0.44 -0.42 6.23
C GLU A 159 -0.74 -0.68 4.75
N TYR A 160 0.07 -1.50 4.08
CA TYR A 160 -0.04 -1.76 2.64
C TYR A 160 0.02 -3.24 2.32
N LEU A 161 -0.51 -3.58 1.16
CA LEU A 161 -0.36 -4.90 0.56
C LEU A 161 0.13 -4.76 -0.88
N ALA A 162 0.90 -5.73 -1.34
CA ALA A 162 1.32 -5.87 -2.71
C ALA A 162 0.62 -7.09 -3.32
N VAL A 163 -0.04 -6.92 -4.45
CA VAL A 163 -0.74 -7.98 -5.16
C VAL A 163 -0.10 -8.17 -6.53
N THR A 164 0.25 -9.40 -6.86
CA THR A 164 0.80 -9.75 -8.16
C THR A 164 -0.30 -10.13 -9.15
N SER A 165 -0.24 -9.60 -10.36
CA SER A 165 -1.00 -10.01 -11.53
C SER A 165 -0.09 -10.77 -12.51
N ALA A 166 -0.59 -11.10 -13.69
CA ALA A 166 0.22 -11.74 -14.75
C ALA A 166 1.42 -10.89 -15.20
N ARG A 167 1.38 -9.57 -15.01
CA ARG A 167 2.40 -8.63 -15.49
C ARG A 167 2.84 -7.61 -14.45
N GLU A 168 1.98 -7.27 -13.50
CA GLU A 168 2.18 -6.12 -12.62
C GLU A 168 2.14 -6.51 -11.15
N ILE A 169 2.83 -5.73 -10.32
CA ILE A 169 2.66 -5.70 -8.87
C ILE A 169 1.94 -4.41 -8.54
N VAL A 170 0.79 -4.51 -7.91
CA VAL A 170 -0.04 -3.37 -7.50
C VAL A 170 0.04 -3.21 -5.99
N ILE A 171 0.34 -1.99 -5.53
CA ILE A 171 0.38 -1.65 -4.11
C ILE A 171 -0.95 -1.00 -3.74
N SER A 172 -1.53 -1.40 -2.62
CA SER A 172 -2.80 -0.88 -2.13
C SER A 172 -2.77 -0.75 -0.61
N PRO A 173 -3.40 0.28 0.00
CA PRO A 173 -3.55 0.36 1.45
C PRO A 173 -4.35 -0.84 1.99
N VAL A 174 -3.98 -1.32 3.16
CA VAL A 174 -4.76 -2.31 3.92
C VAL A 174 -6.04 -1.65 4.48
N ALA A 175 -5.95 -0.38 4.90
CA ALA A 175 -7.09 0.41 5.33
C ALA A 175 -8.10 0.57 4.17
N GLY A 176 -9.29 0.00 4.32
CA GLY A 176 -10.34 -0.12 3.29
C GLY A 176 -10.58 -1.56 2.85
N LEU A 177 -9.73 -2.51 3.33
CA LEU A 177 -9.95 -3.96 3.19
C LEU A 177 -10.37 -4.60 4.53
N ALA A 178 -10.39 -3.81 5.63
CA ALA A 178 -10.69 -4.29 6.98
C ALA A 178 -12.17 -4.13 7.30
N GLU A 179 -12.72 -5.21 7.84
CA GLU A 179 -14.00 -5.41 8.51
C GLU A 179 -15.26 -5.12 7.67
N ALA A 180 -15.94 -6.22 7.36
CA ALA A 180 -17.29 -6.23 6.80
C ALA A 180 -18.26 -5.60 7.81
N THR A 181 -18.41 -4.29 7.77
CA THR A 181 -19.55 -3.61 8.38
C THR A 181 -20.65 -3.54 7.35
N ASP A 182 -21.78 -4.15 7.67
CA ASP A 182 -22.98 -4.07 6.84
C ASP A 182 -23.50 -2.63 6.90
N LEU A 183 -23.74 -2.02 5.75
CA LEU A 183 -24.31 -0.68 5.63
C LEU A 183 -25.76 -0.76 5.19
N THR A 184 -26.70 -0.37 6.06
CA THR A 184 -28.11 -0.29 5.71
C THR A 184 -28.40 1.01 4.97
N ILE A 185 -28.97 0.89 3.79
CA ILE A 185 -29.42 2.00 2.94
C ILE A 185 -30.91 2.24 3.15
N ASN A 186 -31.27 3.37 3.72
CA ASN A 186 -32.64 3.71 4.06
C ASN A 186 -33.32 4.64 3.03
N GLY A 187 -32.57 5.16 2.06
CA GLY A 187 -33.11 6.09 1.06
C GLY A 187 -32.05 6.56 0.05
N PRO A 188 -32.44 7.45 -0.88
CA PRO A 188 -31.49 8.07 -1.80
C PRO A 188 -30.44 8.91 -1.08
N GLY A 189 -29.20 8.92 -1.60
CA GLY A 189 -28.09 9.68 -1.01
C GLY A 189 -26.73 9.24 -1.54
N THR A 190 -25.68 9.85 -1.03
CA THR A 190 -24.30 9.45 -1.26
C THR A 190 -23.77 8.76 -0.01
N TYR A 191 -23.20 7.60 -0.20
CA TYR A 191 -22.73 6.71 0.85
C TYR A 191 -21.27 6.37 0.66
N SER A 192 -20.63 5.89 1.72
CA SER A 192 -19.26 5.37 1.67
C SER A 192 -19.16 4.13 2.54
N LEU A 193 -18.56 3.08 2.00
CA LEU A 193 -18.24 1.86 2.73
C LEU A 193 -16.76 1.52 2.50
N ASN A 194 -15.97 1.54 3.57
CA ASN A 194 -14.52 1.26 3.54
C ASN A 194 -13.77 2.02 2.42
N GLY A 195 -14.06 3.33 2.29
CA GLY A 195 -13.43 4.21 1.31
C GLY A 195 -14.01 4.13 -0.12
N ILE A 196 -14.93 3.19 -0.39
CA ILE A 196 -15.63 3.11 -1.66
C ILE A 196 -16.86 4.01 -1.60
N LYS A 197 -16.89 5.04 -2.45
CA LYS A 197 -18.00 5.98 -2.56
C LYS A 197 -18.98 5.52 -3.62
N PHE A 198 -20.27 5.65 -3.33
CA PHE A 198 -21.34 5.36 -4.28
C PHE A 198 -22.56 6.23 -4.01
N SER A 199 -23.33 6.51 -5.04
CA SER A 199 -24.60 7.19 -4.94
C SER A 199 -25.77 6.23 -5.15
N VAL A 200 -26.84 6.46 -4.41
CA VAL A 200 -28.12 5.76 -4.54
C VAL A 200 -29.19 6.77 -4.91
N SER A 201 -29.94 6.52 -5.96
CA SER A 201 -31.02 7.37 -6.44
C SER A 201 -32.22 6.54 -6.90
N LEU A 202 -33.37 7.18 -7.00
CA LEU A 202 -34.56 6.60 -7.61
C LEU A 202 -34.76 7.19 -9.01
N SER A 203 -35.24 6.37 -9.93
CA SER A 203 -35.58 6.77 -11.29
C SER A 203 -36.95 6.20 -11.69
N ASP A 204 -37.78 7.04 -12.30
CA ASP A 204 -39.05 6.63 -12.89
C ASP A 204 -38.90 6.15 -14.34
N ASP A 205 -37.68 6.25 -14.89
CA ASP A 205 -37.37 5.76 -16.25
C ASP A 205 -37.10 4.25 -16.26
N VAL A 206 -38.19 3.51 -16.46
CA VAL A 206 -38.20 2.04 -16.53
C VAL A 206 -37.73 1.51 -17.89
N LYS A 207 -37.57 2.36 -18.91
CA LYS A 207 -37.27 1.94 -20.28
C LYS A 207 -35.78 1.69 -20.53
N ASP A 208 -34.91 2.41 -19.85
CA ASP A 208 -33.47 2.24 -20.00
C ASP A 208 -32.91 1.27 -18.92
N VAL A 209 -33.09 -0.02 -19.14
CA VAL A 209 -32.66 -1.09 -18.23
C VAL A 209 -31.20 -1.49 -18.48
N LYS A 210 -30.52 -0.96 -19.49
CA LYS A 210 -29.11 -1.32 -19.77
C LYS A 210 -28.22 -0.77 -18.66
N THR A 211 -27.60 -1.68 -17.94
CA THR A 211 -26.58 -1.39 -16.95
C THR A 211 -25.30 -0.96 -17.68
N SER A 212 -24.81 0.24 -17.42
CA SER A 212 -23.45 0.65 -17.81
C SER A 212 -22.45 0.17 -16.77
N VAL A 213 -21.19 0.07 -17.14
CA VAL A 213 -20.11 -0.29 -16.21
C VAL A 213 -20.09 0.71 -15.04
N GLY A 214 -20.11 0.21 -13.82
CA GLY A 214 -20.17 1.03 -12.60
C GLY A 214 -21.57 1.43 -12.16
N GLU A 215 -22.64 1.10 -12.93
CA GLU A 215 -24.03 1.40 -12.60
C GLU A 215 -24.83 0.12 -12.40
N THR A 216 -25.72 0.08 -11.40
CA THR A 216 -26.62 -1.03 -11.12
C THR A 216 -28.04 -0.50 -11.03
N LYS A 217 -28.96 -1.05 -11.84
CA LYS A 217 -30.38 -0.72 -11.85
C LYS A 217 -31.20 -1.95 -11.44
N LEU A 218 -32.07 -1.81 -10.45
CA LEU A 218 -32.80 -2.92 -9.88
C LEU A 218 -34.18 -2.47 -9.34
N ASP A 219 -35.10 -3.44 -9.29
CA ASP A 219 -36.40 -3.31 -8.63
C ASP A 219 -36.25 -3.75 -7.17
N LEU A 220 -35.76 -2.85 -6.31
CA LEU A 220 -35.53 -3.13 -4.90
C LEU A 220 -35.94 -1.94 -4.06
N PRO A 221 -36.94 -2.08 -3.16
CA PRO A 221 -37.35 -1.03 -2.24
C PRO A 221 -36.34 -0.87 -1.10
N PHE A 222 -36.40 0.26 -0.42
CA PHE A 222 -35.68 0.48 0.83
C PHE A 222 -36.42 -0.15 2.02
N PRO A 223 -35.72 -0.54 3.10
CA PRO A 223 -34.27 -0.55 3.25
C PRO A 223 -33.64 -1.80 2.62
N PHE A 224 -32.34 -1.70 2.27
CA PHE A 224 -31.53 -2.84 1.87
C PHE A 224 -30.09 -2.70 2.40
N THR A 225 -29.36 -3.81 2.46
CA THR A 225 -28.01 -3.86 3.03
C THR A 225 -26.96 -3.99 1.95
N ILE A 226 -25.93 -3.13 2.01
CA ILE A 226 -24.72 -3.25 1.19
C ILE A 226 -23.56 -3.67 2.09
N ARG A 227 -22.79 -4.68 1.64
CA ARG A 227 -21.59 -5.15 2.30
C ARG A 227 -20.53 -5.58 1.29
N HIS A 228 -19.34 -5.89 1.77
CA HIS A 228 -18.38 -6.63 0.96
C HIS A 228 -18.84 -8.08 0.74
N TRP A 229 -18.47 -8.63 -0.41
CA TRP A 229 -18.75 -10.04 -0.69
C TRP A 229 -17.99 -10.95 0.28
N GLN A 230 -18.51 -12.15 0.49
CA GLN A 230 -17.93 -13.17 1.37
C GLN A 230 -17.81 -14.52 0.65
N PRO A 231 -16.85 -15.38 1.03
CA PRO A 231 -16.80 -16.75 0.53
C PRO A 231 -18.12 -17.48 0.83
N GLY A 232 -18.71 -18.09 -0.21
CA GLY A 232 -20.01 -18.74 -0.13
C GLY A 232 -21.15 -17.94 -0.73
N ASP A 233 -20.99 -16.63 -0.97
CA ASP A 233 -21.99 -15.80 -1.65
C ASP A 233 -22.31 -16.34 -3.04
N TRP A 234 -23.60 -16.34 -3.36
CA TRP A 234 -24.13 -16.79 -4.62
C TRP A 234 -25.30 -15.92 -5.06
N MET A 235 -25.55 -15.87 -6.35
CA MET A 235 -26.74 -15.25 -6.95
C MET A 235 -27.23 -16.06 -8.13
N ARG A 236 -28.39 -15.69 -8.63
CA ARG A 236 -28.98 -16.19 -9.87
C ARG A 236 -28.89 -15.09 -10.92
N PRO A 237 -27.82 -15.03 -11.71
CA PRO A 237 -27.61 -13.91 -12.63
C PRO A 237 -28.80 -13.73 -13.59
N LEU A 238 -29.17 -12.51 -13.89
CA LEU A 238 -30.26 -12.18 -14.82
C LEU A 238 -30.13 -12.97 -16.11
N GLY A 239 -31.19 -13.69 -16.50
CA GLY A 239 -31.24 -14.54 -17.69
C GLY A 239 -30.63 -15.97 -17.54
N MET A 240 -30.24 -16.34 -16.32
CA MET A 240 -29.77 -17.70 -16.03
C MET A 240 -30.72 -18.47 -15.12
N HIS A 241 -30.88 -19.76 -15.35
CA HIS A 241 -31.77 -20.63 -14.55
C HIS A 241 -31.10 -21.21 -13.30
N GLY A 242 -29.77 -21.08 -13.15
CA GLY A 242 -28.98 -21.71 -12.08
C GLY A 242 -28.37 -20.74 -11.11
N ARG A 243 -28.04 -21.21 -9.91
CA ARG A 243 -27.21 -20.49 -8.94
C ARG A 243 -25.77 -20.46 -9.39
N LYS A 244 -25.09 -19.33 -9.23
CA LYS A 244 -23.66 -19.17 -9.50
C LYS A 244 -22.99 -18.54 -8.31
N LYS A 245 -21.83 -19.09 -7.89
CA LYS A 245 -21.01 -18.47 -6.84
C LYS A 245 -20.42 -17.17 -7.34
N LEU A 246 -20.31 -16.17 -6.47
CA LEU A 246 -19.67 -14.90 -6.82
C LEU A 246 -18.20 -15.08 -7.20
N SER A 247 -17.50 -16.03 -6.54
CA SER A 247 -16.11 -16.39 -6.92
C SER A 247 -15.97 -16.75 -8.40
N ASP A 248 -16.93 -17.50 -8.94
CA ASP A 248 -16.93 -17.93 -10.34
C ASP A 248 -17.31 -16.79 -11.28
N MET A 249 -18.20 -15.90 -10.81
CA MET A 249 -18.58 -14.70 -11.56
C MET A 249 -17.42 -13.72 -11.71
N PHE A 250 -16.58 -13.58 -10.69
CA PHE A 250 -15.38 -12.76 -10.76
C PHE A 250 -14.39 -13.26 -11.82
N VAL A 251 -14.31 -14.57 -12.02
CA VAL A 251 -13.49 -15.16 -13.09
C VAL A 251 -14.06 -14.80 -14.47
N ASP A 252 -15.40 -14.94 -14.66
CA ASP A 252 -16.06 -14.59 -15.91
C ASP A 252 -15.94 -13.12 -16.25
N LEU A 253 -16.06 -12.25 -15.24
CA LEU A 253 -15.93 -10.80 -15.38
C LEU A 253 -14.47 -10.34 -15.50
N LYS A 254 -13.51 -11.28 -15.35
CA LYS A 254 -12.06 -11.02 -15.37
C LYS A 254 -11.62 -9.95 -14.36
N LEU A 255 -12.32 -9.87 -13.21
CA LEU A 255 -11.95 -8.96 -12.16
C LEU A 255 -10.62 -9.36 -11.55
N ASP A 256 -9.75 -8.38 -11.34
CA ASP A 256 -8.51 -8.61 -10.63
C ASP A 256 -8.75 -8.81 -9.12
N ILE A 257 -7.69 -9.09 -8.36
CA ILE A 257 -7.80 -9.40 -6.93
C ILE A 257 -8.22 -8.18 -6.13
N LEU A 258 -7.78 -6.98 -6.52
CA LEU A 258 -8.15 -5.75 -5.84
C LEU A 258 -9.61 -5.38 -6.12
N GLU A 259 -10.06 -5.55 -7.35
CA GLU A 259 -11.46 -5.38 -7.73
C GLU A 259 -12.36 -6.36 -6.96
N LYS A 260 -11.95 -7.64 -6.84
CA LYS A 260 -12.65 -8.63 -6.02
C LYS A 260 -12.73 -8.22 -4.56
N LYS A 261 -11.62 -7.75 -3.97
CA LYS A 261 -11.59 -7.31 -2.57
C LYS A 261 -12.46 -6.07 -2.32
N LYS A 262 -12.56 -5.18 -3.30
CA LYS A 262 -13.40 -3.97 -3.24
C LYS A 262 -14.84 -4.20 -3.65
N ALA A 263 -15.19 -5.38 -4.17
CA ALA A 263 -16.52 -5.66 -4.67
C ALA A 263 -17.58 -5.51 -3.57
N LEU A 264 -18.57 -4.64 -3.82
CA LEU A 264 -19.73 -4.44 -2.98
C LEU A 264 -20.91 -5.28 -3.49
N VAL A 265 -21.66 -5.84 -2.57
CA VAL A 265 -22.85 -6.62 -2.87
C VAL A 265 -24.06 -6.10 -2.12
N ILE A 266 -25.22 -6.23 -2.71
CA ILE A 266 -26.50 -6.08 -2.00
C ILE A 266 -26.87 -7.49 -1.54
N ALA A 267 -26.90 -7.67 -0.22
CA ALA A 267 -27.22 -8.95 0.40
C ALA A 267 -28.70 -9.03 0.79
N ASP A 268 -29.27 -10.19 0.56
CA ASP A 268 -30.51 -10.65 1.13
C ASP A 268 -30.22 -11.47 2.40
N GLU A 269 -31.12 -12.31 2.84
CA GLU A 269 -30.88 -13.22 3.95
C GLU A 269 -29.83 -14.29 3.61
N GLY A 270 -28.88 -14.49 4.51
CA GLY A 270 -27.78 -15.46 4.36
C GLY A 270 -26.78 -15.10 3.28
N PHE A 271 -26.44 -16.06 2.43
CA PHE A 271 -25.42 -15.90 1.36
C PHE A 271 -26.02 -15.59 -0.02
N HIS A 272 -27.32 -15.31 -0.10
CA HIS A 272 -27.98 -14.92 -1.34
C HIS A 272 -27.71 -13.44 -1.61
N ILE A 273 -27.26 -13.13 -2.83
CA ILE A 273 -26.89 -11.79 -3.27
C ILE A 273 -27.86 -11.33 -4.34
N LEU A 274 -28.45 -10.15 -4.12
CA LEU A 274 -29.36 -9.50 -5.03
C LEU A 274 -28.66 -8.69 -6.13
N ALA A 275 -27.48 -8.16 -5.83
CA ALA A 275 -26.65 -7.50 -6.84
C ALA A 275 -25.16 -7.53 -6.48
N LEU A 276 -24.32 -7.71 -7.49
CA LEU A 276 -22.91 -7.34 -7.49
C LEU A 276 -22.84 -5.92 -8.07
N VAL A 277 -22.65 -4.93 -7.19
CA VAL A 277 -22.74 -3.51 -7.51
C VAL A 277 -21.80 -3.12 -8.66
N GLY A 278 -22.34 -2.45 -9.67
CA GLY A 278 -21.60 -2.05 -10.87
C GLY A 278 -21.43 -3.13 -11.93
N HIS A 279 -21.89 -4.38 -11.67
CA HIS A 279 -21.64 -5.51 -12.57
C HIS A 279 -22.89 -6.33 -12.95
N ARG A 280 -23.56 -6.95 -12.00
CA ARG A 280 -24.64 -7.92 -12.26
C ARG A 280 -25.73 -7.85 -11.20
N ILE A 281 -26.95 -8.18 -11.59
CA ILE A 281 -28.11 -8.30 -10.69
C ILE A 281 -28.64 -9.73 -10.69
N ASP A 282 -29.31 -10.11 -9.59
CA ASP A 282 -30.07 -11.33 -9.49
C ASP A 282 -31.38 -11.23 -10.30
N ASP A 283 -31.87 -12.34 -10.83
CA ASP A 283 -33.13 -12.37 -11.60
C ASP A 283 -34.36 -11.96 -10.78
N SER A 284 -34.31 -12.11 -9.44
CA SER A 284 -35.41 -11.73 -8.55
C SER A 284 -35.64 -10.23 -8.43
N VAL A 285 -34.61 -9.39 -8.67
CA VAL A 285 -34.69 -7.93 -8.59
C VAL A 285 -34.58 -7.23 -9.94
N LYS A 286 -34.92 -7.96 -11.00
CA LYS A 286 -34.95 -7.40 -12.36
C LYS A 286 -36.07 -6.36 -12.51
N VAL A 287 -35.77 -5.30 -13.22
CA VAL A 287 -36.77 -4.31 -13.62
C VAL A 287 -37.74 -4.93 -14.63
N THR A 288 -39.02 -4.81 -14.39
CA THR A 288 -40.11 -5.34 -15.22
C THR A 288 -41.07 -4.24 -15.63
N LYS A 289 -42.06 -4.56 -16.47
CA LYS A 289 -43.12 -3.62 -16.83
C LYS A 289 -44.02 -3.23 -15.65
N ALA A 290 -43.99 -3.99 -14.57
CA ALA A 290 -44.75 -3.71 -13.34
C ALA A 290 -43.97 -2.87 -12.32
N THR A 291 -42.67 -2.65 -12.55
CA THR A 291 -41.82 -1.83 -11.70
C THR A 291 -42.20 -0.37 -11.81
N ALA A 292 -42.59 0.24 -10.70
CA ALA A 292 -42.98 1.65 -10.65
C ALA A 292 -41.76 2.60 -10.54
N THR A 293 -40.74 2.20 -9.78
CA THR A 293 -39.54 3.00 -9.52
C THR A 293 -38.32 2.11 -9.50
N VAL A 294 -37.26 2.55 -10.14
CA VAL A 294 -35.99 1.81 -10.24
C VAL A 294 -34.98 2.39 -9.26
N THR A 295 -34.41 1.54 -8.43
CA THR A 295 -33.24 1.91 -7.60
C THR A 295 -31.99 1.88 -8.46
N VAL A 296 -31.27 3.00 -8.50
CA VAL A 296 -30.03 3.16 -9.28
C VAL A 296 -28.86 3.40 -8.33
N ILE A 297 -27.84 2.54 -8.43
CA ILE A 297 -26.60 2.66 -7.65
C ILE A 297 -25.45 2.90 -8.59
N ARG A 298 -24.63 3.94 -8.34
CA ARG A 298 -23.43 4.28 -9.13
C ARG A 298 -22.20 4.36 -8.23
N LEU A 299 -21.16 3.65 -8.61
CA LEU A 299 -19.82 3.82 -8.03
C LEU A 299 -19.25 5.18 -8.47
N ILE A 300 -18.60 5.89 -7.53
CA ILE A 300 -18.05 7.24 -7.73
C ILE A 300 -16.51 7.19 -7.65
#